data_a34f95276c4aa0f47db1b90e2e1f5e03
#
_entry.id   a34f95276c4aa0f47db1b90e2e1f5e03
#
_cell.length_a   1.000
_cell.length_b   1.000
_cell.length_c   1.000
_cell.angle_alpha   90.00
_cell.angle_beta   90.00
_cell.angle_gamma   90.00
#
_symmetry.space_group_name_H-M   'P 1'
#
loop_
_entity.id
_entity.type
_entity.pdbx_description
1 polymer ?
#
loop_
_entity_poly.entity_id
_entity_poly.type
_entity_poly.pdbx_seq_one_letter_code
_entity_poly.pdbx_strand_id
1 'polypeptide(L)'
;MKKIIAIALALVLCLSLVACGSKDAGAKIAAQKGTTSFMYAEKLANTKTTSYDTFALAAKDMINGNADYLFVDKTTGLALQKEIEGLKIIEIPLSSENYGIGIDKNQPELKTQIDNILETKSAEIDAIKEKYMNGEEDKYVGVTSGTKDGAKADKQLVVATNAEFAPWEYKEGNQYYGIDMEIAKLFADELGMELVIDDMEFDAVVGAVGKQNVDIAMSGITITTERLGVINFSTPYYTESIVCVVKADNTELDSAGTVVDMLNVICNK
;
A
#
# COMPACT_ATOMS: atom_id res chain seq x y z
N MET A 1 -14.37 -5.90 19.41
CA MET A 1 -14.29 -4.58 20.05
C MET A 1 -13.17 -4.43 21.10
N LYS A 2 -12.75 -5.47 21.85
CA LYS A 2 -11.69 -5.33 22.89
C LYS A 2 -10.23 -5.33 22.34
N LYS A 3 -9.98 -5.84 21.12
CA LYS A 3 -8.63 -5.89 20.53
C LYS A 3 -8.22 -4.63 19.75
N ILE A 4 -9.18 -3.83 19.29
CA ILE A 4 -8.94 -2.58 18.56
C ILE A 4 -8.48 -1.46 19.50
N ILE A 5 -8.90 -1.51 20.76
CA ILE A 5 -8.56 -0.49 21.79
C ILE A 5 -7.08 -0.60 22.22
N ALA A 6 -6.48 -1.80 22.15
CA ALA A 6 -5.09 -2.01 22.57
C ALA A 6 -4.05 -1.39 21.62
N ILE A 7 -4.35 -1.32 20.32
CA ILE A 7 -3.43 -0.73 19.30
C ILE A 7 -3.46 0.80 19.35
N ALA A 8 -4.62 1.39 19.64
CA ALA A 8 -4.73 2.85 19.81
C ALA A 8 -3.99 3.35 21.08
N LEU A 9 -3.86 2.50 22.12
CA LEU A 9 -3.19 2.87 23.37
C LEU A 9 -1.65 2.82 23.26
N ALA A 10 -1.09 1.99 22.35
CA ALA A 10 0.37 1.93 22.14
C ALA A 10 0.92 3.22 21.50
N LEU A 11 0.12 3.92 20.71
CA LEU A 11 0.50 5.21 20.09
C LEU A 11 0.61 6.35 21.11
N VAL A 12 -0.07 6.26 22.24
CA VAL A 12 -0.10 7.33 23.27
C VAL A 12 1.09 7.24 24.24
N LEU A 13 1.71 6.06 24.39
CA LEU A 13 2.82 5.89 25.34
C LEU A 13 4.18 6.44 24.85
N CYS A 14 4.37 6.61 23.54
CA CYS A 14 5.60 7.22 23.00
C CYS A 14 5.68 8.76 23.20
N LEU A 15 4.61 9.40 23.66
CA LEU A 15 4.53 10.86 23.84
C LEU A 15 5.09 11.37 25.18
N SER A 16 5.59 10.51 26.08
CA SER A 16 5.94 10.93 27.44
C SER A 16 7.42 10.81 27.84
N LEU A 17 8.34 10.47 26.92
CA LEU A 17 9.78 10.42 27.23
C LEU A 17 10.55 11.51 26.47
N VAL A 18 10.31 12.77 26.84
CA VAL A 18 11.21 13.86 26.43
C VAL A 18 12.38 13.88 27.42
N ALA A 19 13.47 13.18 27.07
CA ALA A 19 14.78 13.39 27.68
C ALA A 19 15.65 14.17 26.70
N CYS A 20 16.18 15.31 27.13
CA CYS A 20 17.08 16.21 26.42
C CYS A 20 18.31 15.48 25.87
N GLY A 21 18.36 15.31 24.55
CA GLY A 21 19.56 14.88 23.81
C GLY A 21 19.61 15.68 22.49
N SER A 22 20.79 15.94 21.98
CA SER A 22 21.10 16.75 20.81
C SER A 22 20.21 16.44 19.59
N LYS A 23 19.63 17.46 18.98
CA LYS A 23 18.58 17.43 17.95
C LYS A 23 18.95 16.87 16.56
N ASP A 24 20.11 16.24 16.37
CA ASP A 24 20.60 15.84 15.05
C ASP A 24 20.83 14.32 14.83
N ALA A 25 20.41 13.48 15.76
CA ALA A 25 20.71 12.04 15.76
C ALA A 25 19.47 11.15 15.94
N GLY A 26 18.34 11.49 15.36
CA GLY A 26 17.16 10.61 15.37
C GLY A 26 17.22 9.56 14.26
N ALA A 27 16.58 8.41 14.48
CA ALA A 27 16.45 7.36 13.46
C ALA A 27 15.85 7.92 12.15
N LYS A 28 16.44 7.53 11.03
CA LYS A 28 15.96 7.91 9.70
C LYS A 28 15.07 6.80 9.13
N ILE A 29 13.82 7.13 8.83
CA ILE A 29 12.84 6.20 8.29
C ILE A 29 12.51 6.59 6.85
N ALA A 30 12.66 5.64 5.94
CA ALA A 30 12.23 5.77 4.55
C ALA A 30 10.81 5.21 4.41
N ALA A 31 9.97 5.86 3.59
CA ALA A 31 8.65 5.36 3.21
C ALA A 31 8.19 6.02 1.91
N GLN A 32 7.24 5.41 1.21
CA GLN A 32 6.67 6.01 0.01
C GLN A 32 5.68 7.13 0.39
N LYS A 33 5.76 8.24 -0.34
CA LYS A 33 4.92 9.43 -0.16
C LYS A 33 3.43 9.10 -0.29
N GLY A 34 2.61 9.68 0.61
CA GLY A 34 1.15 9.50 0.59
C GLY A 34 0.63 8.17 1.15
N THR A 35 1.53 7.24 1.55
CA THR A 35 1.15 5.95 2.15
C THR A 35 0.85 6.07 3.64
N THR A 36 0.13 5.09 4.17
CA THR A 36 -0.07 4.94 5.62
C THR A 36 1.24 4.66 6.35
N SER A 37 2.18 3.96 5.72
CA SER A 37 3.54 3.74 6.21
C SER A 37 4.27 5.06 6.45
N PHE A 38 4.19 6.00 5.50
CA PHE A 38 4.76 7.35 5.65
C PHE A 38 4.08 8.12 6.79
N MET A 39 2.73 8.15 6.81
CA MET A 39 1.97 8.82 7.86
C MET A 39 2.20 8.23 9.25
N TYR A 40 2.46 6.92 9.33
CA TYR A 40 2.82 6.25 10.58
C TYR A 40 4.20 6.70 11.06
N ALA A 41 5.20 6.69 10.16
CA ALA A 41 6.56 7.11 10.48
C ALA A 41 6.63 8.57 10.95
N GLU A 42 5.88 9.49 10.31
CA GLU A 42 5.85 10.91 10.70
C GLU A 42 5.31 11.17 12.13
N LYS A 43 4.55 10.23 12.68
CA LYS A 43 4.01 10.35 14.04
C LYS A 43 4.97 9.86 15.12
N LEU A 44 6.08 9.23 14.75
CA LEU A 44 7.05 8.73 15.72
C LEU A 44 7.93 9.86 16.25
N ALA A 45 8.11 9.86 17.57
CA ALA A 45 8.96 10.83 18.22
C ALA A 45 10.44 10.55 17.95
N ASN A 46 11.25 11.59 17.88
CA ASN A 46 12.71 11.51 17.71
C ASN A 46 13.16 10.76 16.44
N THR A 47 12.36 10.81 15.39
CA THR A 47 12.69 10.22 14.10
C THR A 47 12.65 11.27 13.00
N LYS A 48 13.32 10.99 11.88
CA LYS A 48 13.26 11.78 10.66
C LYS A 48 12.73 10.89 9.53
N THR A 49 11.55 11.20 9.03
CA THR A 49 10.97 10.49 7.88
C THR A 49 11.41 11.15 6.58
N THR A 50 11.83 10.33 5.62
CA THR A 50 12.11 10.75 4.24
C THR A 50 11.13 10.06 3.31
N SER A 51 10.44 10.86 2.48
CA SER A 51 9.51 10.37 1.47
C SER A 51 10.21 10.05 0.15
N TYR A 52 9.74 8.99 -0.50
CA TYR A 52 10.18 8.55 -1.82
C TYR A 52 8.97 8.36 -2.73
N ASP A 53 9.18 8.46 -4.03
CA ASP A 53 8.11 8.25 -5.00
C ASP A 53 7.72 6.77 -5.07
N THR A 54 8.67 5.84 -4.82
CA THR A 54 8.41 4.39 -4.77
C THR A 54 9.09 3.72 -3.59
N PHE A 55 8.56 2.58 -3.15
CA PHE A 55 9.21 1.75 -2.12
C PHE A 55 10.53 1.15 -2.59
N ALA A 56 10.67 0.88 -3.89
CA ALA A 56 11.94 0.39 -4.45
C ALA A 56 13.07 1.42 -4.32
N LEU A 57 12.78 2.71 -4.54
CA LEU A 57 13.73 3.79 -4.29
C LEU A 57 14.06 3.93 -2.82
N ALA A 58 13.04 3.89 -1.95
CA ALA A 58 13.23 3.94 -0.50
C ALA A 58 14.12 2.80 0.02
N ALA A 59 13.89 1.56 -0.47
CA ALA A 59 14.67 0.38 -0.10
C ALA A 59 16.14 0.51 -0.55
N LYS A 60 16.38 0.92 -1.80
CA LYS A 60 17.73 1.13 -2.32
C LYS A 60 18.49 2.20 -1.54
N ASP A 61 17.81 3.29 -1.17
CA ASP A 61 18.43 4.36 -0.41
C ASP A 61 18.75 3.94 1.03
N MET A 62 17.91 3.09 1.65
CA MET A 62 18.20 2.45 2.93
C MET A 62 19.44 1.52 2.82
N ILE A 63 19.54 0.70 1.78
CA ILE A 63 20.72 -0.16 1.53
C ILE A 63 21.99 0.71 1.41
N ASN A 64 21.90 1.87 0.76
CA ASN A 64 23.00 2.82 0.63
C ASN A 64 23.37 3.53 1.95
N GLY A 65 22.59 3.36 3.02
CA GLY A 65 22.86 3.91 4.35
C GLY A 65 22.34 5.33 4.57
N ASN A 66 21.45 5.82 3.70
CA ASN A 66 20.82 7.13 3.86
C ASN A 66 19.58 7.08 4.77
N ALA A 67 18.99 5.89 4.98
CA ALA A 67 17.99 5.61 5.99
C ALA A 67 18.40 4.40 6.84
N ASP A 68 17.90 4.34 8.08
CA ASP A 68 18.14 3.23 9.01
C ASP A 68 17.07 2.13 8.85
N TYR A 69 15.84 2.55 8.56
CA TYR A 69 14.64 1.72 8.50
C TYR A 69 13.81 2.07 7.27
N LEU A 70 13.11 1.07 6.72
CA LEU A 70 12.06 1.24 5.74
C LEU A 70 10.74 0.76 6.34
N PHE A 71 9.71 1.58 6.30
CA PHE A 71 8.34 1.16 6.62
C PHE A 71 7.57 0.92 5.34
N VAL A 72 7.03 -0.28 5.21
CA VAL A 72 6.39 -0.75 3.97
C VAL A 72 5.34 -1.81 4.30
N ASP A 73 4.37 -2.00 3.42
CA ASP A 73 3.41 -3.09 3.49
C ASP A 73 4.12 -4.44 3.37
N LYS A 74 3.73 -5.41 4.19
CA LYS A 74 4.45 -6.68 4.33
C LYS A 74 4.59 -7.42 3.00
N THR A 75 3.52 -7.49 2.22
CA THR A 75 3.55 -8.18 0.92
C THR A 75 4.53 -7.54 -0.05
N THR A 76 4.55 -6.21 -0.12
CA THR A 76 5.51 -5.45 -0.93
C THR A 76 6.93 -5.55 -0.37
N GLY A 77 7.09 -5.54 0.95
CA GLY A 77 8.39 -5.81 1.59
C GLY A 77 8.97 -7.17 1.19
N LEU A 78 8.12 -8.21 1.13
CA LEU A 78 8.52 -9.55 0.67
C LEU A 78 8.88 -9.57 -0.83
N ALA A 79 8.18 -8.82 -1.67
CA ALA A 79 8.53 -8.68 -3.08
C ALA A 79 9.88 -7.97 -3.24
N LEU A 80 10.07 -6.85 -2.55
CA LEU A 80 11.35 -6.11 -2.56
C LEU A 80 12.52 -6.96 -2.08
N GLN A 81 12.32 -7.81 -1.05
CA GLN A 81 13.37 -8.70 -0.54
C GLN A 81 13.83 -9.74 -1.56
N LYS A 82 12.97 -10.15 -2.50
CA LYS A 82 13.35 -11.04 -3.60
C LYS A 82 14.18 -10.32 -4.66
N GLU A 83 13.92 -9.04 -4.90
CA GLU A 83 14.56 -8.25 -5.96
C GLU A 83 15.82 -7.52 -5.49
N ILE A 84 15.86 -7.11 -4.22
CA ILE A 84 16.95 -6.30 -3.64
C ILE A 84 17.65 -7.12 -2.57
N GLU A 85 18.89 -7.52 -2.87
CA GLU A 85 19.72 -8.24 -1.92
C GLU A 85 20.05 -7.39 -0.69
N GLY A 86 20.12 -8.03 0.47
CA GLY A 86 20.51 -7.37 1.71
C GLY A 86 19.38 -6.75 2.51
N LEU A 87 18.12 -7.00 2.17
CA LEU A 87 16.95 -6.63 2.97
C LEU A 87 16.58 -7.71 3.99
N LYS A 88 16.17 -7.30 5.19
CA LYS A 88 15.61 -8.15 6.24
C LYS A 88 14.31 -7.54 6.76
N ILE A 89 13.23 -8.32 6.71
CA ILE A 89 11.94 -7.94 7.27
C ILE A 89 11.91 -8.28 8.76
N ILE A 90 11.47 -7.34 9.58
CA ILE A 90 11.16 -7.59 10.99
C ILE A 90 9.69 -8.02 11.06
N GLU A 91 9.48 -9.28 11.44
CA GLU A 91 8.15 -9.95 11.41
C GLU A 91 7.21 -9.48 12.54
N ILE A 92 7.32 -8.22 12.94
CA ILE A 92 6.46 -7.58 13.94
C ILE A 92 5.58 -6.55 13.20
N PRO A 93 4.27 -6.80 13.06
CA PRO A 93 3.39 -5.88 12.35
C PRO A 93 3.19 -4.59 13.15
N LEU A 94 3.45 -3.45 12.51
CA LEU A 94 3.20 -2.11 13.08
C LEU A 94 1.72 -1.74 13.07
N SER A 95 0.95 -2.27 12.11
CA SER A 95 -0.47 -2.00 11.94
C SER A 95 -1.22 -3.22 11.40
N SER A 96 -2.53 -3.11 11.35
CA SER A 96 -3.41 -3.99 10.57
C SER A 96 -4.33 -3.09 9.76
N GLU A 97 -4.27 -3.22 8.45
CA GLU A 97 -4.89 -2.31 7.48
C GLU A 97 -5.80 -3.07 6.53
N ASN A 98 -6.94 -2.48 6.19
CA ASN A 98 -7.84 -3.04 5.20
C ASN A 98 -7.68 -2.30 3.87
N TYR A 99 -7.39 -3.03 2.81
CA TYR A 99 -7.42 -2.49 1.46
C TYR A 99 -8.84 -2.47 0.91
N GLY A 100 -9.19 -1.38 0.25
CA GLY A 100 -10.45 -1.20 -0.42
C GLY A 100 -10.27 -0.46 -1.75
N ILE A 101 -11.24 -0.62 -2.62
CA ILE A 101 -11.28 0.06 -3.90
C ILE A 101 -11.87 1.45 -3.68
N GLY A 102 -11.12 2.49 -4.03
CA GLY A 102 -11.60 3.87 -3.98
C GLY A 102 -12.61 4.13 -5.10
N ILE A 103 -13.75 4.75 -4.80
CA ILE A 103 -14.85 4.95 -5.75
C ILE A 103 -15.37 6.38 -5.61
N ASP A 104 -15.70 7.03 -6.73
CA ASP A 104 -16.28 8.37 -6.73
C ASP A 104 -17.58 8.41 -5.90
N LYS A 105 -17.68 9.39 -5.00
CA LYS A 105 -18.89 9.60 -4.18
C LYS A 105 -20.14 9.86 -4.99
N ASN A 106 -20.00 10.33 -6.21
CA ASN A 106 -21.10 10.57 -7.13
C ASN A 106 -21.52 9.32 -7.91
N GLN A 107 -20.85 8.18 -7.72
CA GLN A 107 -21.14 6.89 -8.37
C GLN A 107 -21.56 5.80 -7.38
N PRO A 108 -22.64 5.96 -6.58
CA PRO A 108 -23.06 4.97 -5.59
C PRO A 108 -23.50 3.65 -6.22
N GLU A 109 -23.98 3.70 -7.47
CA GLU A 109 -24.37 2.51 -8.23
C GLU A 109 -23.16 1.68 -8.62
N LEU A 110 -22.07 2.31 -9.07
CA LEU A 110 -20.80 1.64 -9.36
C LEU A 110 -20.25 0.98 -8.09
N LYS A 111 -20.31 1.67 -6.94
CA LYS A 111 -19.91 1.06 -5.66
C LYS A 111 -20.70 -0.21 -5.38
N THR A 112 -22.02 -0.18 -5.58
CA THR A 112 -22.88 -1.35 -5.34
C THR A 112 -22.52 -2.51 -6.29
N GLN A 113 -22.22 -2.20 -7.55
CA GLN A 113 -21.78 -3.19 -8.54
C GLN A 113 -20.42 -3.81 -8.16
N ILE A 114 -19.43 -3.00 -7.79
CA ILE A 114 -18.11 -3.44 -7.34
C ILE A 114 -18.23 -4.35 -6.10
N ASP A 115 -19.01 -3.94 -5.09
CA ASP A 115 -19.23 -4.75 -3.88
C ASP A 115 -19.89 -6.09 -4.22
N ASN A 116 -20.86 -6.11 -5.13
CA ASN A 116 -21.50 -7.34 -5.59
C ASN A 116 -20.52 -8.25 -6.36
N ILE A 117 -19.63 -7.69 -7.18
CA ILE A 117 -18.59 -8.49 -7.88
C ILE A 117 -17.59 -9.07 -6.87
N LEU A 118 -17.14 -8.27 -5.89
CA LEU A 118 -16.28 -8.75 -4.80
C LEU A 118 -16.89 -9.94 -4.05
N GLU A 119 -18.19 -9.93 -3.81
CA GLU A 119 -18.91 -11.02 -3.16
C GLU A 119 -19.08 -12.23 -4.08
N THR A 120 -19.64 -12.04 -5.27
CA THR A 120 -20.03 -13.13 -6.18
C THR A 120 -18.85 -13.79 -6.88
N LYS A 121 -17.74 -13.06 -7.06
CA LYS A 121 -16.48 -13.55 -7.66
C LYS A 121 -15.37 -13.79 -6.63
N SER A 122 -15.71 -13.88 -5.36
CA SER A 122 -14.73 -14.02 -4.27
C SER A 122 -13.75 -15.17 -4.51
N ALA A 123 -14.21 -16.32 -4.99
CA ALA A 123 -13.33 -17.47 -5.28
C ALA A 123 -12.32 -17.20 -6.42
N GLU A 124 -12.71 -16.42 -7.44
CA GLU A 124 -11.82 -16.03 -8.54
C GLU A 124 -10.81 -14.99 -8.06
N ILE A 125 -11.26 -14.03 -7.27
CA ILE A 125 -10.42 -13.00 -6.65
C ILE A 125 -9.42 -13.64 -5.68
N ASP A 126 -9.84 -14.64 -4.88
CA ASP A 126 -8.94 -15.36 -3.99
C ASP A 126 -7.89 -16.15 -4.78
N ALA A 127 -8.25 -16.80 -5.89
CA ALA A 127 -7.30 -17.46 -6.77
C ALA A 127 -6.29 -16.49 -7.40
N ILE A 128 -6.71 -15.27 -7.77
CA ILE A 128 -5.81 -14.22 -8.23
C ILE A 128 -4.81 -13.86 -7.12
N LYS A 129 -5.29 -13.59 -5.91
CA LYS A 129 -4.41 -13.28 -4.77
C LYS A 129 -3.41 -14.40 -4.47
N GLU A 130 -3.89 -15.64 -4.40
CA GLU A 130 -3.06 -16.80 -4.07
C GLU A 130 -1.91 -17.00 -5.05
N LYS A 131 -2.14 -16.91 -6.36
CA LYS A 131 -1.07 -17.13 -7.35
C LYS A 131 0.06 -16.09 -7.24
N TYR A 132 -0.26 -14.82 -6.94
CA TYR A 132 0.76 -13.78 -6.72
C TYR A 132 1.48 -13.96 -5.38
N MET A 133 0.76 -14.29 -4.32
CA MET A 133 1.34 -14.52 -3.00
C MET A 133 2.24 -15.78 -2.98
N ASN A 134 1.91 -16.79 -3.79
CA ASN A 134 2.71 -18.02 -3.94
C ASN A 134 3.87 -17.85 -4.93
N GLY A 135 3.95 -16.74 -5.68
CA GLY A 135 4.99 -16.52 -6.68
C GLY A 135 4.85 -17.44 -7.91
N GLU A 136 3.62 -17.74 -8.33
CA GLU A 136 3.32 -18.60 -9.49
C GLU A 136 3.39 -17.77 -10.80
N GLU A 137 4.60 -17.28 -11.11
CA GLU A 137 4.84 -16.29 -12.18
C GLU A 137 4.39 -16.77 -13.57
N ASP A 138 4.45 -18.09 -13.82
CA ASP A 138 3.97 -18.71 -15.05
C ASP A 138 2.44 -18.59 -15.26
N LYS A 139 1.70 -18.21 -14.22
CA LYS A 139 0.25 -18.02 -14.23
C LYS A 139 -0.18 -16.54 -14.22
N TYR A 140 0.77 -15.61 -14.15
CA TYR A 140 0.43 -14.19 -14.15
C TYR A 140 -0.13 -13.76 -15.50
N VAL A 141 -1.18 -12.94 -15.47
CA VAL A 141 -1.85 -12.48 -16.68
C VAL A 141 -1.57 -10.99 -16.87
N GLY A 142 -0.91 -10.67 -17.98
CA GLY A 142 -0.68 -9.28 -18.36
C GLY A 142 -1.96 -8.61 -18.82
N VAL A 143 -2.23 -7.46 -18.29
CA VAL A 143 -3.41 -6.64 -18.57
C VAL A 143 -3.02 -5.47 -19.48
N THR A 144 -3.76 -5.30 -20.57
CA THR A 144 -3.57 -4.18 -21.49
C THR A 144 -4.57 -3.07 -21.18
N SER A 145 -4.09 -1.84 -21.09
CA SER A 145 -4.93 -0.66 -20.95
C SER A 145 -5.50 -0.21 -22.29
N GLY A 146 -6.78 0.10 -22.32
CA GLY A 146 -7.38 0.90 -23.41
C GLY A 146 -6.85 2.35 -23.42
N THR A 147 -7.29 3.11 -24.40
CA THR A 147 -6.98 4.55 -24.47
C THR A 147 -8.14 5.34 -23.86
N LYS A 148 -7.84 6.19 -22.89
CA LYS A 148 -8.83 7.05 -22.23
C LYS A 148 -9.53 7.96 -23.26
N ASP A 149 -10.84 7.86 -23.33
CA ASP A 149 -11.68 8.63 -24.27
C ASP A 149 -12.93 9.15 -23.54
N GLY A 150 -12.97 10.45 -23.27
CA GLY A 150 -14.10 11.06 -22.58
C GLY A 150 -15.44 10.93 -23.32
N ALA A 151 -15.42 10.69 -24.64
CA ALA A 151 -16.64 10.41 -25.42
C ALA A 151 -17.18 8.99 -25.20
N LYS A 152 -16.42 8.12 -24.54
CA LYS A 152 -16.76 6.74 -24.17
C LYS A 152 -16.82 6.53 -22.65
N ALA A 153 -16.97 7.59 -21.87
CA ALA A 153 -16.92 7.51 -20.41
C ALA A 153 -17.92 6.49 -19.82
N ASP A 154 -19.06 6.29 -20.47
CA ASP A 154 -20.06 5.28 -20.10
C ASP A 154 -19.73 3.83 -20.51
N LYS A 155 -18.61 3.63 -21.21
CA LYS A 155 -18.15 2.32 -21.74
C LYS A 155 -16.75 1.97 -21.29
N GLN A 156 -16.12 2.85 -20.54
CA GLN A 156 -14.77 2.64 -20.00
C GLN A 156 -14.81 2.64 -18.49
N LEU A 157 -14.12 1.70 -17.86
CA LEU A 157 -13.78 1.72 -16.45
C LEU A 157 -12.36 2.28 -16.33
N VAL A 158 -12.26 3.53 -15.87
CA VAL A 158 -10.97 4.20 -15.70
C VAL A 158 -10.47 4.02 -14.28
N VAL A 159 -9.34 3.35 -14.15
CA VAL A 159 -8.73 2.95 -12.88
C VAL A 159 -7.45 3.73 -12.66
N ALA A 160 -7.43 4.58 -11.64
CA ALA A 160 -6.19 5.22 -11.17
C ALA A 160 -5.36 4.22 -10.34
N THR A 161 -4.07 4.17 -10.60
CA THR A 161 -3.12 3.28 -9.90
C THR A 161 -1.73 3.88 -9.87
N ASN A 162 -0.82 3.28 -9.08
CA ASN A 162 0.62 3.53 -9.14
C ASN A 162 1.34 2.20 -9.40
N ALA A 163 1.62 1.90 -10.66
CA ALA A 163 2.08 0.60 -11.10
C ALA A 163 3.57 0.33 -10.81
N GLU A 164 3.98 0.60 -9.55
CA GLU A 164 5.31 0.33 -8.99
C GLU A 164 5.23 -0.32 -7.59
N PHE A 165 4.16 -1.12 -7.36
CA PHE A 165 3.82 -1.68 -6.06
C PHE A 165 3.56 -3.19 -6.13
N ALA A 166 4.56 -3.97 -6.58
CA ALA A 166 4.44 -5.44 -6.61
C ALA A 166 4.19 -6.02 -5.20
N PRO A 167 3.37 -7.05 -5.06
CA PRO A 167 2.67 -7.84 -6.08
C PRO A 167 1.29 -7.29 -6.46
N TRP A 168 0.91 -6.09 -6.00
CA TRP A 168 -0.43 -5.50 -6.19
C TRP A 168 -0.61 -4.96 -7.60
N GLU A 169 0.27 -4.07 -8.03
CA GLU A 169 0.30 -3.51 -9.36
C GLU A 169 1.73 -3.15 -9.78
N TYR A 170 2.09 -3.52 -10.99
CA TYR A 170 3.38 -3.18 -11.58
C TYR A 170 3.30 -3.27 -13.10
N LYS A 171 4.26 -2.63 -13.76
CA LYS A 171 4.29 -2.55 -15.21
C LYS A 171 5.52 -3.24 -15.77
N GLU A 172 5.32 -4.11 -16.77
CA GLU A 172 6.39 -4.70 -17.56
C GLU A 172 6.12 -4.47 -19.05
N GLY A 173 7.00 -3.76 -19.70
CA GLY A 173 6.81 -3.36 -21.09
C GLY A 173 5.54 -2.55 -21.28
N ASN A 174 4.60 -3.06 -22.07
CA ASN A 174 3.32 -2.43 -22.37
C ASN A 174 2.13 -3.03 -21.60
N GLN A 175 2.40 -3.91 -20.66
CA GLN A 175 1.36 -4.60 -19.89
C GLN A 175 1.48 -4.28 -18.41
N TYR A 176 0.35 -4.33 -17.74
CA TYR A 176 0.24 -4.20 -16.29
C TYR A 176 0.00 -5.58 -15.69
N TYR A 177 0.61 -5.84 -14.56
CA TYR A 177 0.52 -7.09 -13.81
C TYR A 177 0.18 -6.79 -12.36
N GLY A 178 -0.21 -7.80 -11.63
CA GLY A 178 -0.47 -7.69 -10.21
C GLY A 178 -1.91 -8.00 -9.85
N ILE A 179 -2.12 -8.19 -8.55
CA ILE A 179 -3.42 -8.56 -7.99
C ILE A 179 -4.48 -7.54 -8.38
N ASP A 180 -4.21 -6.25 -8.15
CA ASP A 180 -5.16 -5.18 -8.40
C ASP A 180 -5.46 -5.03 -9.90
N MET A 181 -4.48 -5.24 -10.75
CA MET A 181 -4.66 -5.13 -12.21
C MET A 181 -5.53 -6.24 -12.76
N GLU A 182 -5.36 -7.47 -12.30
CA GLU A 182 -6.22 -8.58 -12.73
C GLU A 182 -7.64 -8.47 -12.14
N ILE A 183 -7.78 -7.99 -10.90
CA ILE A 183 -9.10 -7.70 -10.32
C ILE A 183 -9.78 -6.54 -11.06
N ALA A 184 -9.04 -5.49 -11.44
CA ALA A 184 -9.58 -4.39 -12.25
C ALA A 184 -10.08 -4.87 -13.61
N LYS A 185 -9.34 -5.80 -14.25
CA LYS A 185 -9.77 -6.45 -15.49
C LYS A 185 -11.05 -7.25 -15.29
N LEU A 186 -11.14 -8.03 -14.21
CA LEU A 186 -12.36 -8.75 -13.85
C LEU A 186 -13.56 -7.80 -13.68
N PHE A 187 -13.38 -6.66 -13.00
CA PHE A 187 -14.44 -5.67 -12.87
C PHE A 187 -14.89 -5.13 -14.21
N ALA A 188 -13.95 -4.74 -15.08
CA ALA A 188 -14.29 -4.22 -16.39
C ALA A 188 -15.07 -5.25 -17.23
N ASP A 189 -14.67 -6.52 -17.18
CA ASP A 189 -15.37 -7.60 -17.90
C ASP A 189 -16.78 -7.85 -17.38
N GLU A 190 -16.97 -7.91 -16.06
CA GLU A 190 -18.28 -8.10 -15.43
C GLU A 190 -19.23 -6.90 -15.66
N LEU A 191 -18.68 -5.70 -15.77
CA LEU A 191 -19.42 -4.48 -16.09
C LEU A 191 -19.67 -4.29 -17.59
N GLY A 192 -19.01 -5.10 -18.45
CA GLY A 192 -19.06 -4.94 -19.92
C GLY A 192 -18.39 -3.66 -20.42
N MET A 193 -17.35 -3.20 -19.70
CA MET A 193 -16.61 -1.96 -19.98
C MET A 193 -15.18 -2.26 -20.50
N GLU A 194 -14.62 -1.33 -21.27
CA GLU A 194 -13.20 -1.34 -21.61
C GLU A 194 -12.37 -0.87 -20.41
N LEU A 195 -11.38 -1.65 -19.98
CA LEU A 195 -10.47 -1.22 -18.92
C LEU A 195 -9.50 -0.17 -19.43
N VAL A 196 -9.39 0.94 -18.71
CA VAL A 196 -8.38 1.98 -18.91
C VAL A 196 -7.61 2.16 -17.62
N ILE A 197 -6.30 1.98 -17.66
CA ILE A 197 -5.41 2.17 -16.50
C ILE A 197 -4.77 3.55 -16.61
N ASP A 198 -4.97 4.38 -15.62
CA ASP A 198 -4.41 5.73 -15.48
C ASP A 198 -3.31 5.67 -14.40
N ASP A 199 -2.08 5.40 -14.86
CA ASP A 199 -0.90 5.20 -14.02
C ASP A 199 -0.30 6.55 -13.61
N MET A 200 -0.13 6.76 -12.31
CA MET A 200 0.31 8.04 -11.74
C MET A 200 1.03 7.85 -10.41
N GLU A 201 1.64 8.91 -9.87
CA GLU A 201 2.22 8.90 -8.53
C GLU A 201 1.19 8.57 -7.46
N PHE A 202 1.57 7.75 -6.47
CA PHE A 202 0.64 7.21 -5.46
C PHE A 202 -0.13 8.29 -4.70
N ASP A 203 0.51 9.39 -4.34
CA ASP A 203 -0.11 10.49 -3.60
C ASP A 203 -1.20 11.24 -4.39
N ALA A 204 -1.26 11.05 -5.72
CA ALA A 204 -2.28 11.59 -6.58
C ALA A 204 -3.49 10.67 -6.77
N VAL A 205 -3.33 9.34 -6.59
CA VAL A 205 -4.31 8.30 -6.93
C VAL A 205 -5.68 8.56 -6.30
N VAL A 206 -5.74 8.71 -4.98
CA VAL A 206 -7.01 8.97 -4.26
C VAL A 206 -7.66 10.28 -4.70
N GLY A 207 -6.83 11.32 -4.93
CA GLY A 207 -7.29 12.64 -5.36
C GLY A 207 -7.78 12.71 -6.81
N ALA A 208 -7.47 11.73 -7.65
CA ALA A 208 -7.88 11.64 -9.04
C ALA A 208 -9.31 11.13 -9.21
N VAL A 209 -9.80 10.29 -8.27
CA VAL A 209 -11.15 9.70 -8.32
C VAL A 209 -12.23 10.78 -8.39
N GLY A 210 -13.15 10.62 -9.30
CA GLY A 210 -14.22 11.61 -9.58
C GLY A 210 -13.75 12.85 -10.34
N LYS A 211 -12.49 12.86 -10.80
CA LYS A 211 -11.92 13.94 -11.62
C LYS A 211 -11.32 13.34 -12.89
N GLN A 212 -11.31 14.13 -13.96
CA GLN A 212 -10.68 13.74 -15.23
C GLN A 212 -11.15 12.37 -15.78
N ASN A 213 -12.41 12.00 -15.51
CA ASN A 213 -13.00 10.70 -15.87
C ASN A 213 -12.23 9.50 -15.24
N VAL A 214 -11.81 9.60 -14.00
CA VAL A 214 -11.35 8.47 -13.19
C VAL A 214 -12.54 7.99 -12.35
N ASP A 215 -12.90 6.72 -12.50
CA ASP A 215 -14.06 6.11 -11.82
C ASP A 215 -13.67 5.52 -10.48
N ILE A 216 -12.58 4.75 -10.47
CA ILE A 216 -12.10 4.05 -9.28
C ILE A 216 -10.59 4.17 -9.13
N ALA A 217 -10.12 3.89 -7.93
CA ALA A 217 -8.71 3.77 -7.59
C ALA A 217 -8.42 2.38 -7.03
N MET A 218 -7.39 1.72 -7.58
CA MET A 218 -6.87 0.44 -7.11
C MET A 218 -5.34 0.53 -7.07
N SER A 219 -4.78 0.44 -5.88
CA SER A 219 -3.34 0.58 -5.64
C SER A 219 -2.99 0.17 -4.20
N GLY A 220 -3.46 -1.02 -3.76
CA GLY A 220 -3.30 -1.44 -2.38
C GLY A 220 -3.79 -0.39 -1.37
N ILE A 221 -4.92 0.27 -1.63
CA ILE A 221 -5.30 1.49 -0.90
C ILE A 221 -5.94 1.15 0.44
N THR A 222 -5.27 1.50 1.52
CA THR A 222 -5.81 1.38 2.88
C THR A 222 -7.02 2.30 3.07
N ILE A 223 -8.11 1.74 3.60
CA ILE A 223 -9.29 2.48 4.01
C ILE A 223 -8.97 3.28 5.28
N THR A 224 -8.94 4.61 5.16
CA THR A 224 -8.72 5.52 6.30
C THR A 224 -9.84 6.54 6.42
N THR A 225 -10.03 7.09 7.63
CA THR A 225 -11.03 8.15 7.86
C THR A 225 -10.76 9.38 6.98
N GLU A 226 -9.49 9.71 6.76
CA GLU A 226 -9.10 10.84 5.92
C GLU A 226 -9.52 10.60 4.46
N ARG A 227 -9.19 9.44 3.90
CA ARG A 227 -9.55 9.06 2.53
C ARG A 227 -11.06 8.94 2.33
N LEU A 228 -11.80 8.42 3.35
CA LEU A 228 -13.26 8.40 3.36
C LEU A 228 -13.88 9.82 3.31
N GLY A 229 -13.15 10.82 3.76
CA GLY A 229 -13.54 12.23 3.58
C GLY A 229 -13.61 12.65 2.10
N VAL A 230 -12.82 12.04 1.24
CA VAL A 230 -12.66 12.39 -0.19
C VAL A 230 -13.45 11.46 -1.11
N ILE A 231 -13.33 10.16 -0.93
CA ILE A 231 -13.93 9.12 -1.78
C ILE A 231 -14.76 8.13 -0.96
N ASN A 232 -15.57 7.31 -1.62
CA ASN A 232 -16.13 6.10 -1.04
C ASN A 232 -15.14 4.94 -1.20
N PHE A 233 -15.33 3.88 -0.41
CA PHE A 233 -14.60 2.63 -0.56
C PHE A 233 -15.57 1.47 -0.74
N SER A 234 -15.11 0.44 -1.45
CA SER A 234 -15.75 -0.87 -1.46
C SER A 234 -15.70 -1.53 -0.08
N THR A 235 -16.36 -2.69 0.06
CA THR A 235 -16.01 -3.64 1.11
C THR A 235 -14.51 -3.98 0.99
N PRO A 236 -13.81 -4.23 2.14
CA PRO A 236 -12.41 -4.63 2.10
C PRO A 236 -12.22 -5.94 1.32
N TYR A 237 -11.18 -5.99 0.45
CA TYR A 237 -10.83 -7.19 -0.30
C TYR A 237 -9.55 -7.87 0.19
N TYR A 238 -8.77 -7.17 1.05
CA TYR A 238 -7.56 -7.71 1.66
C TYR A 238 -7.28 -7.06 3.02
N THR A 239 -6.56 -7.78 3.89
CA THR A 239 -6.03 -7.22 5.14
C THR A 239 -4.51 -7.31 5.10
N GLU A 240 -3.86 -6.18 5.22
CA GLU A 240 -2.42 -6.00 5.16
C GLU A 240 -1.85 -5.51 6.49
N SER A 241 -0.54 -5.51 6.62
CA SER A 241 0.17 -4.94 7.77
C SER A 241 1.39 -4.14 7.32
N ILE A 242 1.67 -3.03 7.96
CA ILE A 242 2.95 -2.34 7.82
C ILE A 242 4.01 -3.12 8.62
N VAL A 243 5.18 -3.29 8.04
CA VAL A 243 6.36 -3.88 8.69
C VAL A 243 7.55 -2.94 8.61
N CYS A 244 8.52 -3.18 9.49
CA CYS A 244 9.83 -2.54 9.41
C CYS A 244 10.79 -3.43 8.63
N VAL A 245 11.49 -2.87 7.66
CA VAL A 245 12.58 -3.51 6.93
C VAL A 245 13.88 -2.82 7.30
N VAL A 246 14.94 -3.62 7.44
CA VAL A 246 16.30 -3.18 7.77
C VAL A 246 17.31 -3.83 6.83
N LYS A 247 18.57 -3.42 6.89
CA LYS A 247 19.67 -4.16 6.25
C LYS A 247 19.80 -5.54 6.87
N ALA A 248 20.18 -6.54 6.09
CA ALA A 248 20.30 -7.93 6.55
C ALA A 248 21.30 -8.11 7.70
N ASP A 249 22.33 -7.29 7.77
CA ASP A 249 23.34 -7.28 8.82
C ASP A 249 22.96 -6.43 10.05
N ASN A 250 21.84 -5.70 10.00
CA ASN A 250 21.35 -4.94 11.13
C ASN A 250 20.74 -5.88 12.18
N THR A 251 21.25 -5.80 13.43
CA THR A 251 20.82 -6.63 14.57
C THR A 251 20.10 -5.82 15.66
N GLU A 252 19.92 -4.51 15.47
CA GLU A 252 19.36 -3.61 16.48
C GLU A 252 17.94 -4.03 16.94
N LEU A 253 17.15 -4.62 16.02
CA LEU A 253 15.78 -5.04 16.27
C LEU A 253 15.61 -6.53 16.56
N ASP A 254 16.68 -7.33 16.57
CA ASP A 254 16.60 -8.79 16.72
C ASP A 254 16.06 -9.24 18.08
N SER A 255 16.22 -8.41 19.10
CA SER A 255 15.71 -8.68 20.45
C SER A 255 14.28 -8.16 20.68
N ALA A 256 13.71 -7.42 19.76
CA ALA A 256 12.36 -6.91 19.89
C ALA A 256 11.35 -8.06 19.79
N GLY A 257 10.52 -8.22 20.80
CA GLY A 257 9.45 -9.22 20.81
C GLY A 257 8.07 -8.63 20.54
N THR A 258 7.94 -7.32 20.61
CA THR A 258 6.69 -6.58 20.45
C THR A 258 6.90 -5.29 19.66
N VAL A 259 5.79 -4.70 19.16
CA VAL A 259 5.81 -3.38 18.53
C VAL A 259 6.39 -2.32 19.46
N VAL A 260 6.08 -2.39 20.76
CA VAL A 260 6.58 -1.42 21.75
C VAL A 260 8.10 -1.53 21.89
N ASP A 261 8.64 -2.75 21.94
CA ASP A 261 10.09 -2.95 22.03
C ASP A 261 10.79 -2.40 20.78
N MET A 262 10.25 -2.71 19.59
CA MET A 262 10.78 -2.23 18.32
C MET A 262 10.75 -0.69 18.23
N LEU A 263 9.62 -0.06 18.55
CA LEU A 263 9.50 1.39 18.54
C LEU A 263 10.38 2.07 19.56
N ASN A 264 10.59 1.45 20.73
CA ASN A 264 11.53 1.96 21.72
C ASN A 264 12.97 2.01 21.19
N VAL A 265 13.42 0.98 20.46
CA VAL A 265 14.75 0.99 19.81
C VAL A 265 14.81 2.10 18.76
N ILE A 266 13.80 2.19 17.86
CA ILE A 266 13.77 3.17 16.77
C ILE A 266 13.74 4.60 17.32
N CYS A 267 12.89 4.90 18.28
CA CYS A 267 12.70 6.28 18.79
C CYS A 267 13.79 6.74 19.75
N ASN A 268 14.66 5.84 20.24
CA ASN A 268 15.78 6.19 21.12
C ASN A 268 17.15 6.12 20.44
N LYS A 269 17.20 5.90 19.13
CA LYS A 269 18.41 5.94 18.30
C LYS A 269 18.86 7.41 18.02
#